data_add8822cb6a2480dfbf9d45097b14d1a
#
_entry.id   add8822cb6a2480dfbf9d45097b14d1a
#
_cell.length_a   1.000
_cell.length_b   1.000
_cell.length_c   1.000
_cell.angle_alpha   90.00
_cell.angle_beta   90.00
_cell.angle_gamma   90.00
#
_symmetry.space_group_name_H-M   'P 1'
#
loop_
_entity.id
_entity.type
_entity.pdbx_description
1 polymer ?
#
loop_
_entity_poly.entity_id
_entity_poly.type
_entity_poly.pdbx_seq_one_letter_code
_entity_poly.pdbx_strand_id
1 'polypeptide(L)'
;LPITFDVARAVTEISALPQSFWGSRGGRVGVHNPAQAVFLRGYAPAEGNLPVEDREALSHLPYLRELIEQVIPAQPLRCLLALLPGGSVIAPHIDKADYFAKTLRIHFPITSHEQVWMYCEGLNYQLRPGEIWALNNSAGHGVLNADAERSRLHMICDFLPSPELIALLARSDKGLGQRNAEVESRLFGGKTQLAYP
;
A
#
# COMPACT_ATOMS: atom_id res chain seq x y z
N LEU A 1 6.41 11.55 0.47
CA LEU A 1 5.96 12.82 1.06
C LEU A 1 7.01 13.35 2.03
N PRO A 2 7.13 14.67 2.26
CA PRO A 2 8.10 15.25 3.20
C PRO A 2 7.62 15.17 4.67
N ILE A 3 7.05 14.05 5.06
CA ILE A 3 6.56 13.74 6.41
C ILE A 3 6.90 12.28 6.74
N THR A 4 7.07 12.01 8.02
CA THR A 4 7.41 10.68 8.55
C THR A 4 6.47 10.31 9.70
N PHE A 5 6.50 9.05 10.13
CA PHE A 5 5.72 8.57 11.26
C PHE A 5 6.57 7.66 12.18
N ASP A 6 6.09 7.47 13.41
CA ASP A 6 6.76 6.63 14.40
C ASP A 6 6.46 5.14 14.15
N VAL A 7 7.43 4.46 13.56
CA VAL A 7 7.36 3.02 13.25
C VAL A 7 7.22 2.17 14.53
N ALA A 8 7.91 2.53 15.60
CA ALA A 8 7.90 1.72 16.82
C ALA A 8 6.51 1.70 17.48
N ARG A 9 5.83 2.86 17.51
CA ARG A 9 4.43 2.95 17.96
C ARG A 9 3.51 2.11 17.07
N ALA A 10 3.64 2.21 15.75
CA ALA A 10 2.82 1.44 14.81
C ALA A 10 3.03 -0.07 14.99
N VAL A 11 4.28 -0.53 15.08
CA VAL A 11 4.62 -1.95 15.30
C VAL A 11 4.05 -2.45 16.63
N THR A 12 4.17 -1.66 17.70
CA THR A 12 3.65 -2.04 19.03
C THR A 12 2.15 -2.29 19.00
N GLU A 13 1.37 -1.37 18.41
CA GLU A 13 -0.08 -1.53 18.30
C GLU A 13 -0.46 -2.75 17.45
N ILE A 14 0.15 -2.90 16.27
CA ILE A 14 -0.17 -3.99 15.36
C ILE A 14 0.20 -5.35 15.97
N SER A 15 1.30 -5.44 16.72
CA SER A 15 1.71 -6.68 17.37
C SER A 15 0.75 -7.12 18.48
N ALA A 16 0.00 -6.19 19.07
CA ALA A 16 -1.02 -6.47 20.06
C ALA A 16 -2.38 -6.86 19.44
N LEU A 17 -2.54 -6.71 18.11
CA LEU A 17 -3.81 -6.99 17.45
C LEU A 17 -4.06 -8.52 17.39
N PRO A 18 -5.25 -9.00 17.80
CA PRO A 18 -5.60 -10.41 17.71
C PRO A 18 -5.48 -10.96 16.29
N GLN A 19 -4.95 -12.18 16.18
CA GLN A 19 -4.77 -12.86 14.89
C GLN A 19 -6.11 -13.04 14.14
N SER A 20 -7.23 -13.08 14.83
CA SER A 20 -8.57 -13.19 14.23
C SER A 20 -8.96 -12.03 13.31
N PHE A 21 -8.31 -10.88 13.43
CA PHE A 21 -8.52 -9.76 12.51
C PHE A 21 -7.83 -9.95 11.15
N TRP A 22 -6.83 -10.82 11.07
CA TRP A 22 -6.10 -11.07 9.84
C TRP A 22 -6.85 -12.04 8.93
N GLY A 23 -7.01 -11.66 7.69
CA GLY A 23 -7.69 -12.48 6.68
C GLY A 23 -7.15 -12.25 5.28
N SER A 24 -7.81 -12.81 4.28
CA SER A 24 -7.47 -12.55 2.90
C SER A 24 -7.61 -11.06 2.58
N ARG A 25 -6.63 -10.51 1.84
CA ARG A 25 -6.73 -9.13 1.35
C ARG A 25 -7.95 -8.91 0.45
N GLY A 26 -8.47 -9.98 -0.17
CA GLY A 26 -9.49 -9.84 -1.19
C GLY A 26 -8.96 -9.08 -2.43
N GLY A 27 -9.86 -8.53 -3.23
CA GLY A 27 -9.52 -7.81 -4.44
C GLY A 27 -9.44 -8.73 -5.66
N ARG A 28 -8.61 -8.36 -6.66
CA ARG A 28 -8.54 -9.09 -7.94
C ARG A 28 -7.94 -10.47 -7.75
N VAL A 29 -8.69 -11.51 -8.15
CA VAL A 29 -8.23 -12.90 -8.16
C VAL A 29 -6.95 -13.04 -9.00
N GLY A 30 -5.97 -13.79 -8.48
CA GLY A 30 -4.69 -13.99 -9.15
C GLY A 30 -3.65 -12.88 -8.97
N VAL A 31 -4.04 -11.71 -8.46
CA VAL A 31 -3.11 -10.59 -8.22
C VAL A 31 -2.69 -10.50 -6.75
N HIS A 32 -3.66 -10.46 -5.84
CA HIS A 32 -3.41 -10.21 -4.42
C HIS A 32 -3.45 -11.47 -3.54
N ASN A 33 -3.56 -12.64 -4.14
CA ASN A 33 -3.73 -13.93 -3.43
C ASN A 33 -2.71 -14.19 -2.30
N PRO A 34 -1.42 -13.83 -2.43
CA PRO A 34 -0.46 -14.09 -1.36
C PRO A 34 -0.60 -13.12 -0.18
N ALA A 35 -1.30 -12.00 -0.34
CA ALA A 35 -1.36 -10.97 0.68
C ALA A 35 -2.48 -11.22 1.69
N GLN A 36 -2.16 -11.02 2.97
CA GLN A 36 -3.13 -10.94 4.07
C GLN A 36 -3.45 -9.47 4.37
N ALA A 37 -4.61 -9.21 4.96
CA ALA A 37 -4.99 -7.86 5.35
C ALA A 37 -5.82 -7.81 6.63
N VAL A 38 -5.76 -6.65 7.28
CA VAL A 38 -6.73 -6.19 8.26
C VAL A 38 -7.37 -4.91 7.71
N PHE A 39 -8.66 -4.91 7.49
CA PHE A 39 -9.37 -3.69 7.09
C PHE A 39 -9.58 -2.80 8.32
N LEU A 40 -9.08 -1.58 8.24
CA LEU A 40 -9.19 -0.55 9.27
C LEU A 40 -10.41 0.36 9.01
N ARG A 41 -10.67 0.64 7.72
CA ARG A 41 -11.78 1.45 7.25
C ARG A 41 -12.24 0.96 5.88
N GLY A 42 -13.56 0.91 5.65
CA GLY A 42 -14.14 0.42 4.41
C GLY A 42 -13.96 -1.09 4.20
N TYR A 43 -14.13 -1.54 2.96
CA TYR A 43 -14.22 -2.96 2.58
C TYR A 43 -13.48 -3.26 1.27
N ALA A 44 -13.36 -4.53 0.91
CA ALA A 44 -12.99 -4.99 -0.42
C ALA A 44 -14.24 -5.55 -1.12
N PRO A 45 -14.40 -5.32 -2.44
CA PRO A 45 -13.57 -4.44 -3.26
C PRO A 45 -13.81 -2.95 -2.94
N ALA A 46 -12.83 -2.10 -3.20
CA ALA A 46 -12.89 -0.66 -2.89
C ALA A 46 -14.00 0.06 -3.66
N GLU A 47 -14.26 -0.38 -4.86
CA GLU A 47 -15.31 0.10 -5.77
C GLU A 47 -16.71 -0.43 -5.45
N GLY A 48 -16.85 -1.22 -4.39
CA GLY A 48 -18.14 -1.73 -3.94
C GLY A 48 -19.04 -0.64 -3.34
N ASN A 49 -20.33 -0.93 -3.21
CA ASN A 49 -21.35 0.00 -2.71
C ASN A 49 -21.46 -0.01 -1.16
N LEU A 50 -20.54 -0.66 -0.46
CA LEU A 50 -20.54 -0.69 1.00
C LEU A 50 -20.07 0.66 1.56
N PRO A 51 -20.66 1.12 2.68
CA PRO A 51 -20.29 2.40 3.27
C PRO A 51 -18.83 2.39 3.74
N VAL A 52 -18.20 3.57 3.68
CA VAL A 52 -16.84 3.78 4.17
C VAL A 52 -16.91 4.10 5.65
N GLU A 53 -16.83 3.06 6.47
CA GLU A 53 -16.92 3.12 7.94
C GLU A 53 -15.67 2.54 8.59
N ASP A 54 -15.39 2.99 9.81
CA ASP A 54 -14.35 2.40 10.65
C ASP A 54 -14.69 0.95 10.97
N ARG A 55 -13.69 0.09 10.89
CA ARG A 55 -13.80 -1.32 11.26
C ARG A 55 -13.36 -1.50 12.71
N GLU A 56 -13.87 -2.56 13.34
CA GLU A 56 -13.56 -2.89 14.74
C GLU A 56 -12.05 -2.88 15.02
N ALA A 57 -11.25 -3.45 14.12
CA ALA A 57 -9.80 -3.47 14.26
C ALA A 57 -9.18 -2.08 14.52
N LEU A 58 -9.72 -1.01 13.94
CA LEU A 58 -9.21 0.35 14.13
C LEU A 58 -9.41 0.86 15.57
N SER A 59 -10.37 0.33 16.33
CA SER A 59 -10.56 0.69 17.73
C SER A 59 -9.41 0.24 18.63
N HIS A 60 -8.64 -0.77 18.22
CA HIS A 60 -7.46 -1.28 18.90
C HIS A 60 -6.16 -0.57 18.51
N LEU A 61 -6.21 0.37 17.57
CA LEU A 61 -5.05 0.96 16.91
C LEU A 61 -5.12 2.51 16.96
N PRO A 62 -5.05 3.12 18.16
CA PRO A 62 -5.25 4.56 18.32
C PRO A 62 -4.20 5.40 17.57
N TYR A 63 -2.94 4.95 17.49
CA TYR A 63 -1.93 5.65 16.73
C TYR A 63 -2.12 5.53 15.21
N LEU A 64 -2.51 4.37 14.72
CA LEU A 64 -2.85 4.23 13.31
C LEU A 64 -4.07 5.06 12.93
N ARG A 65 -5.04 5.20 13.84
CA ARG A 65 -6.17 6.13 13.67
C ARG A 65 -5.68 7.58 13.56
N GLU A 66 -4.76 8.00 14.43
CA GLU A 66 -4.14 9.34 14.37
C GLU A 66 -3.46 9.57 12.99
N LEU A 67 -2.71 8.57 12.48
CA LEU A 67 -2.08 8.65 11.14
C LEU A 67 -3.11 8.82 10.02
N ILE A 68 -4.21 8.08 10.08
CA ILE A 68 -5.28 8.11 9.07
C ILE A 68 -6.00 9.45 9.07
N GLU A 69 -6.33 9.99 10.26
CA GLU A 69 -7.24 11.11 10.42
C GLU A 69 -6.53 12.48 10.47
N GLN A 70 -5.25 12.53 10.87
CA GLN A 70 -4.59 13.79 11.21
C GLN A 70 -3.31 14.07 10.43
N VAL A 71 -2.59 13.03 9.96
CA VAL A 71 -1.28 13.22 9.30
C VAL A 71 -1.45 13.56 7.83
N ILE A 72 -2.42 12.98 7.16
CA ILE A 72 -2.72 13.31 5.77
C ILE A 72 -3.87 14.32 5.75
N PRO A 73 -3.67 15.52 5.21
CA PRO A 73 -4.68 16.58 5.21
C PRO A 73 -5.74 16.36 4.12
N ALA A 74 -6.45 15.23 4.19
CA ALA A 74 -7.47 14.84 3.22
C ALA A 74 -8.45 13.85 3.87
N GLN A 75 -9.64 13.70 3.32
CA GLN A 75 -10.64 12.76 3.81
C GLN A 75 -10.20 11.33 3.52
N PRO A 76 -10.01 10.48 4.55
CA PRO A 76 -9.69 9.07 4.37
C PRO A 76 -10.90 8.28 3.87
N LEU A 77 -10.64 7.36 2.97
CA LEU A 77 -11.60 6.38 2.48
C LEU A 77 -11.19 4.99 2.96
N ARG A 78 -10.96 4.04 2.06
CA ARG A 78 -10.52 2.71 2.45
C ARG A 78 -9.11 2.72 3.01
N CYS A 79 -8.93 2.11 4.20
CA CYS A 79 -7.64 1.94 4.86
C CYS A 79 -7.48 0.49 5.31
N LEU A 80 -6.31 -0.10 5.10
CA LEU A 80 -6.01 -1.47 5.50
C LEU A 80 -4.53 -1.66 5.86
N LEU A 81 -4.25 -2.61 6.72
CA LEU A 81 -2.94 -3.23 6.84
C LEU A 81 -2.82 -4.30 5.74
N ALA A 82 -1.70 -4.33 5.04
CA ALA A 82 -1.43 -5.29 3.97
C ALA A 82 -0.09 -5.97 4.22
N LEU A 83 -0.15 -7.24 4.59
CA LEU A 83 1.00 -8.11 4.83
C LEU A 83 1.29 -8.90 3.55
N LEU A 84 2.51 -8.80 3.05
CA LEU A 84 3.01 -9.60 1.93
C LEU A 84 4.10 -10.54 2.46
N PRO A 85 3.86 -11.85 2.51
CA PRO A 85 4.83 -12.83 2.97
C PRO A 85 6.12 -12.83 2.15
N GLY A 86 7.16 -13.43 2.70
CA GLY A 86 8.41 -13.67 1.98
C GLY A 86 8.20 -14.49 0.70
N GLY A 87 9.05 -14.28 -0.31
CA GLY A 87 8.97 -14.94 -1.61
C GLY A 87 7.77 -14.59 -2.47
N SER A 88 6.95 -13.60 -2.06
CA SER A 88 5.68 -13.28 -2.72
C SER A 88 5.81 -12.20 -3.78
N VAL A 89 4.99 -12.32 -4.82
CA VAL A 89 4.85 -11.33 -5.90
C VAL A 89 3.41 -10.87 -6.00
N ILE A 90 3.20 -9.56 -6.04
CA ILE A 90 1.98 -8.95 -6.57
C ILE A 90 2.31 -8.56 -8.01
N ALA A 91 1.78 -9.32 -8.97
CA ALA A 91 2.07 -9.12 -10.38
C ALA A 91 1.69 -7.70 -10.83
N PRO A 92 2.42 -7.11 -11.77
CA PRO A 92 2.10 -5.79 -12.30
C PRO A 92 0.67 -5.72 -12.84
N HIS A 93 -0.07 -4.70 -12.41
CA HIS A 93 -1.46 -4.46 -12.76
C HIS A 93 -1.80 -2.97 -12.68
N ILE A 94 -2.97 -2.61 -13.17
CA ILE A 94 -3.56 -1.27 -13.06
C ILE A 94 -4.86 -1.39 -12.29
N ASP A 95 -5.07 -0.52 -11.31
CA ASP A 95 -6.37 -0.40 -10.63
C ASP A 95 -7.32 0.42 -11.52
N LYS A 96 -8.28 -0.29 -12.17
CA LYS A 96 -9.19 0.30 -13.18
C LYS A 96 -10.61 0.40 -12.62
N ALA A 97 -10.92 1.42 -11.89
CA ALA A 97 -12.30 1.76 -11.54
C ALA A 97 -12.39 3.26 -11.26
N ASP A 98 -13.57 3.82 -11.38
CA ASP A 98 -13.84 5.23 -11.08
C ASP A 98 -13.41 5.63 -9.67
N TYR A 99 -13.48 4.70 -8.73
CA TYR A 99 -12.99 4.89 -7.37
C TYR A 99 -11.49 5.25 -7.36
N PHE A 100 -10.66 4.50 -8.07
CA PHE A 100 -9.21 4.73 -8.10
C PHE A 100 -8.81 5.98 -8.89
N ALA A 101 -9.62 6.35 -9.90
CA ALA A 101 -9.41 7.59 -10.64
C ALA A 101 -9.71 8.86 -9.82
N LYS A 102 -10.49 8.72 -8.75
CA LYS A 102 -10.91 9.82 -7.86
C LYS A 102 -10.16 9.87 -6.53
N THR A 103 -9.27 8.92 -6.26
CA THR A 103 -8.57 8.80 -4.98
C THR A 103 -7.06 8.84 -5.15
N LEU A 104 -6.38 9.26 -4.10
CA LEU A 104 -4.92 9.18 -3.99
C LEU A 104 -4.57 8.08 -2.99
N ARG A 105 -3.74 7.12 -3.42
CA ARG A 105 -3.27 6.04 -2.56
C ARG A 105 -1.99 6.42 -1.86
N ILE A 106 -2.04 6.36 -0.53
CA ILE A 106 -0.90 6.65 0.34
C ILE A 106 -0.47 5.36 1.04
N HIS A 107 0.82 5.08 1.00
CA HIS A 107 1.45 3.97 1.70
C HIS A 107 2.22 4.47 2.91
N PHE A 108 2.06 3.77 4.01
CA PHE A 108 2.84 3.90 5.24
C PHE A 108 3.61 2.59 5.43
N PRO A 109 4.86 2.48 4.98
CA PRO A 109 5.69 1.29 5.19
C PRO A 109 6.00 1.10 6.68
N ILE A 110 5.51 0.01 7.28
CA ILE A 110 5.68 -0.31 8.70
C ILE A 110 6.85 -1.27 8.88
N THR A 111 6.84 -2.38 8.11
CA THR A 111 8.02 -3.23 7.96
C THR A 111 8.34 -3.40 6.48
N SER A 112 9.61 -3.22 6.14
CA SER A 112 10.17 -3.40 4.81
C SER A 112 11.66 -3.66 4.94
N HIS A 113 12.30 -4.12 3.88
CA HIS A 113 13.73 -4.38 3.83
C HIS A 113 14.27 -4.27 2.40
N GLU A 114 15.58 -4.37 2.24
CA GLU A 114 16.30 -4.14 0.99
C GLU A 114 15.92 -5.06 -0.18
N GLN A 115 15.25 -6.18 0.08
CA GLN A 115 14.77 -7.10 -0.95
C GLN A 115 13.28 -6.89 -1.32
N VAL A 116 12.64 -5.85 -0.78
CA VAL A 116 11.28 -5.46 -1.16
C VAL A 116 11.33 -4.34 -2.19
N TRP A 117 10.68 -4.57 -3.32
CA TRP A 117 10.63 -3.62 -4.43
C TRP A 117 9.19 -3.31 -4.82
N MET A 118 8.87 -2.03 -4.89
CA MET A 118 7.65 -1.52 -5.51
C MET A 118 7.98 -1.11 -6.94
N TYR A 119 7.32 -1.71 -7.91
CA TYR A 119 7.38 -1.31 -9.32
C TYR A 119 6.27 -0.31 -9.63
N CYS A 120 6.59 0.74 -10.36
CA CYS A 120 5.61 1.65 -10.95
C CYS A 120 6.17 2.27 -12.23
N GLU A 121 5.46 2.10 -13.36
CA GLU A 121 5.78 2.72 -14.66
C GLU A 121 7.25 2.57 -15.11
N GLY A 122 7.81 1.37 -15.03
CA GLY A 122 9.19 1.09 -15.49
C GLY A 122 10.28 1.48 -14.50
N LEU A 123 9.91 1.94 -13.30
CA LEU A 123 10.84 2.27 -12.23
C LEU A 123 10.57 1.42 -11.00
N ASN A 124 11.60 1.13 -10.25
CA ASN A 124 11.57 0.33 -9.05
C ASN A 124 11.98 1.19 -7.85
N TYR A 125 11.25 1.03 -6.75
CA TYR A 125 11.38 1.86 -5.55
C TYR A 125 11.52 0.97 -4.31
N GLN A 126 12.31 1.42 -3.35
CA GLN A 126 12.36 0.86 -2.00
C GLN A 126 11.67 1.82 -1.03
N LEU A 127 10.50 1.44 -0.55
CA LEU A 127 9.73 2.21 0.42
C LEU A 127 10.20 1.81 1.82
N ARG A 128 10.92 2.73 2.48
CA ARG A 128 11.53 2.44 3.79
C ARG A 128 10.54 2.64 4.93
N PRO A 129 10.66 1.86 6.03
CA PRO A 129 9.84 2.07 7.22
C PRO A 129 9.92 3.51 7.74
N GLY A 130 8.77 4.07 8.10
CA GLY A 130 8.65 5.45 8.60
C GLY A 130 8.47 6.52 7.53
N GLU A 131 8.75 6.23 6.27
CA GLU A 131 8.44 7.12 5.14
C GLU A 131 6.94 7.08 4.81
N ILE A 132 6.46 8.11 4.13
CA ILE A 132 5.08 8.14 3.59
C ILE A 132 5.15 8.37 2.09
N TRP A 133 4.50 7.50 1.33
CA TRP A 133 4.58 7.48 -0.13
C TRP A 133 3.21 7.61 -0.78
N ALA A 134 3.10 8.46 -1.79
CA ALA A 134 1.97 8.44 -2.71
C ALA A 134 2.29 7.52 -3.88
N LEU A 135 1.39 6.61 -4.21
CA LEU A 135 1.50 5.71 -5.35
C LEU A 135 0.43 6.04 -6.39
N ASN A 136 0.85 6.19 -7.64
CA ASN A 136 -0.08 6.22 -8.76
C ASN A 136 -0.55 4.80 -9.10
N ASN A 137 -1.61 4.35 -8.44
CA ASN A 137 -2.18 3.03 -8.67
C ASN A 137 -3.06 2.93 -9.93
N SER A 138 -3.33 4.06 -10.60
CA SER A 138 -3.91 4.11 -11.96
C SER A 138 -2.85 3.88 -13.04
N ALA A 139 -1.58 3.82 -12.68
CA ALA A 139 -0.47 3.40 -13.52
C ALA A 139 -0.11 1.92 -13.27
N GLY A 140 0.66 1.31 -14.16
CA GLY A 140 1.12 -0.07 -14.00
C GLY A 140 2.02 -0.23 -12.78
N HIS A 141 1.59 -0.97 -11.78
CA HIS A 141 2.32 -1.16 -10.53
C HIS A 141 2.30 -2.61 -10.03
N GLY A 142 3.33 -2.99 -9.27
CA GLY A 142 3.46 -4.33 -8.69
C GLY A 142 4.44 -4.35 -7.52
N VAL A 143 4.54 -5.48 -6.83
CA VAL A 143 5.44 -5.64 -5.68
C VAL A 143 6.16 -6.96 -5.75
N LEU A 144 7.46 -6.94 -5.53
CA LEU A 144 8.29 -8.11 -5.29
C LEU A 144 8.79 -8.09 -3.84
N ASN A 145 8.52 -9.13 -3.08
CA ASN A 145 9.26 -9.46 -1.86
C ASN A 145 10.20 -10.63 -2.19
N ALA A 146 11.46 -10.31 -2.46
CA ALA A 146 12.45 -11.29 -2.92
C ALA A 146 13.09 -12.11 -1.80
N ASP A 147 12.95 -11.70 -0.56
CA ASP A 147 13.37 -12.46 0.61
C ASP A 147 12.42 -13.63 0.86
N ALA A 148 12.94 -14.81 1.15
CA ALA A 148 12.12 -16.01 1.32
C ALA A 148 11.37 -16.05 2.67
N GLU A 149 11.86 -15.36 3.69
CA GLU A 149 11.40 -15.50 5.08
C GLU A 149 10.73 -14.23 5.61
N ARG A 150 11.33 -13.06 5.34
CA ARG A 150 10.87 -11.79 5.91
C ARG A 150 9.64 -11.24 5.17
N SER A 151 8.60 -10.95 5.93
CA SER A 151 7.38 -10.32 5.39
C SER A 151 7.55 -8.80 5.25
N ARG A 152 6.73 -8.21 4.38
CA ARG A 152 6.56 -6.76 4.24
C ARG A 152 5.18 -6.36 4.73
N LEU A 153 5.09 -5.35 5.60
CA LEU A 153 3.82 -4.80 6.10
C LEU A 153 3.71 -3.32 5.80
N HIS A 154 2.65 -2.92 5.09
CA HIS A 154 2.29 -1.52 4.90
C HIS A 154 0.87 -1.27 5.41
N MET A 155 0.63 -0.10 5.99
CA MET A 155 -0.71 0.49 5.99
C MET A 155 -0.91 1.19 4.64
N ILE A 156 -2.05 0.91 4.00
CA ILE A 156 -2.42 1.47 2.69
C ILE A 156 -3.74 2.18 2.86
N CYS A 157 -3.78 3.46 2.56
CA CYS A 157 -4.96 4.30 2.70
C CYS A 157 -5.25 5.04 1.40
N ASP A 158 -6.51 5.04 0.99
CA ASP A 158 -7.00 5.84 -0.12
C ASP A 158 -7.65 7.12 0.44
N PHE A 159 -7.33 8.26 -0.15
CA PHE A 159 -7.84 9.58 0.26
C PHE A 159 -8.54 10.29 -0.89
N LEU A 160 -9.57 11.07 -0.59
CA LEU A 160 -10.06 12.07 -1.55
C LEU A 160 -9.03 13.19 -1.67
N PRO A 161 -8.71 13.63 -2.90
CA PRO A 161 -7.80 14.77 -3.08
C PRO A 161 -8.32 16.03 -2.38
N SER A 162 -7.44 16.72 -1.67
CA SER A 162 -7.67 18.06 -1.13
C SER A 162 -6.62 19.02 -1.66
N PRO A 163 -6.84 20.33 -1.66
CA PRO A 163 -5.83 21.32 -2.02
C PRO A 163 -4.54 21.18 -1.21
N GLU A 164 -4.65 20.86 0.08
CA GLU A 164 -3.54 20.70 1.02
C GLU A 164 -2.72 19.44 0.69
N LEU A 165 -3.39 18.32 0.39
CA LEU A 165 -2.72 17.08 -0.03
C LEU A 165 -2.02 17.28 -1.39
N ILE A 166 -2.63 17.97 -2.34
CA ILE A 166 -2.01 18.29 -3.63
C ILE A 166 -0.77 19.18 -3.42
N ALA A 167 -0.86 20.20 -2.54
CA ALA A 167 0.29 21.04 -2.19
C ALA A 167 1.42 20.22 -1.51
N LEU A 168 1.08 19.23 -0.68
CA LEU A 168 2.04 18.32 -0.06
C LEU A 168 2.74 17.45 -1.12
N LEU A 169 1.99 16.90 -2.06
CA LEU A 169 2.53 16.13 -3.20
C LEU A 169 3.44 16.98 -4.08
N ALA A 170 3.11 18.24 -4.31
CA ALA A 170 3.94 19.14 -5.13
C ALA A 170 5.33 19.35 -4.53
N ARG A 171 5.47 19.30 -3.20
CA ARG A 171 6.73 19.44 -2.46
C ARG A 171 7.47 18.12 -2.23
N SER A 172 6.89 17.00 -2.67
CA SER A 172 7.47 15.66 -2.48
C SER A 172 8.60 15.39 -3.46
N ASP A 173 9.55 14.56 -3.05
CA ASP A 173 10.58 14.04 -3.94
C ASP A 173 9.95 13.07 -4.95
N LYS A 174 10.30 13.21 -6.22
CA LYS A 174 9.78 12.42 -7.34
C LYS A 174 10.86 11.62 -8.07
N GLY A 175 12.12 11.85 -7.76
CA GLY A 175 13.28 11.30 -8.45
C GLY A 175 13.87 10.01 -7.87
N LEU A 176 13.12 9.30 -7.01
CA LEU A 176 13.67 8.21 -6.18
C LEU A 176 13.67 6.83 -6.86
N GLY A 177 13.00 6.69 -8.00
CA GLY A 177 12.90 5.43 -8.72
C GLY A 177 14.15 5.12 -9.55
N GLN A 178 14.45 3.84 -9.71
CA GLN A 178 15.55 3.36 -10.55
C GLN A 178 15.11 2.17 -11.40
N ARG A 179 15.74 1.98 -12.56
CA ARG A 179 15.54 0.75 -13.33
C ARG A 179 16.28 -0.40 -12.67
N ASN A 180 15.64 -1.57 -12.64
CA ASN A 180 16.25 -2.80 -12.12
C ASN A 180 15.72 -3.99 -12.94
N ALA A 181 16.52 -4.43 -13.90
CA ALA A 181 16.13 -5.50 -14.83
C ALA A 181 15.90 -6.85 -14.14
N GLU A 182 16.59 -7.14 -13.03
CA GLU A 182 16.38 -8.37 -12.27
C GLU A 182 15.00 -8.35 -11.56
N VAL A 183 14.67 -7.25 -10.90
CA VAL A 183 13.36 -7.05 -10.28
C VAL A 183 12.26 -7.15 -11.32
N GLU A 184 12.40 -6.47 -12.45
CA GLU A 184 11.42 -6.49 -13.54
C GLU A 184 11.26 -7.90 -14.12
N SER A 185 12.35 -8.63 -14.37
CA SER A 185 12.29 -10.03 -14.84
C SER A 185 11.51 -10.94 -13.89
N ARG A 186 11.71 -10.80 -12.59
CA ARG A 186 10.98 -11.57 -11.56
C ARG A 186 9.51 -11.17 -11.48
N LEU A 187 9.20 -9.87 -11.53
CA LEU A 187 7.83 -9.36 -11.51
C LEU A 187 7.00 -9.80 -12.71
N PHE A 188 7.62 -9.81 -13.90
CA PHE A 188 6.94 -10.18 -15.14
C PHE A 188 7.04 -11.68 -15.48
N GLY A 189 7.69 -12.49 -14.64
CA GLY A 189 7.88 -13.92 -14.87
C GLY A 189 8.64 -14.24 -16.15
N GLY A 190 9.65 -13.42 -16.48
CA GLY A 190 10.45 -13.54 -17.69
C GLY A 190 9.75 -13.10 -18.99
N LYS A 191 8.51 -12.59 -18.91
CA LYS A 191 7.80 -12.02 -20.07
C LYS A 191 8.21 -10.56 -20.25
N THR A 192 8.52 -10.17 -21.46
CA THR A 192 8.72 -8.76 -21.82
C THR A 192 7.39 -8.05 -21.69
N GLN A 193 7.32 -6.99 -20.88
CA GLN A 193 6.16 -6.14 -20.57
C GLN A 193 4.79 -6.75 -20.94
N LEU A 194 3.97 -7.02 -19.94
CA LEU A 194 2.58 -7.40 -20.16
C LEU A 194 1.89 -6.24 -20.89
N ALA A 195 1.31 -6.51 -22.06
CA ALA A 195 0.23 -5.69 -22.56
C ALA A 195 -0.87 -5.74 -21.50
N TYR A 196 -1.13 -4.62 -20.83
CA TYR A 196 -2.23 -4.50 -19.88
C TYR A 196 -3.54 -4.68 -20.64
N PRO A 197 -4.36 -5.70 -20.31
CA PRO A 197 -5.67 -5.86 -20.93
C PRO A 197 -6.62 -4.74 -20.52
#